data_d1a4829c0ca5958d77aadd9bb91f44ed
#
_entry.id   d1a4829c0ca5958d77aadd9bb91f44ed
#
_cell.length_a   1.000
_cell.length_b   1.000
_cell.length_c   1.000
_cell.angle_alpha   90.00
_cell.angle_beta   90.00
_cell.angle_gamma   90.00
#
_symmetry.space_group_name_H-M   'P 1'
#
loop_
_entity.id
_entity.type
_entity.pdbx_description
1 polymer ?
#
loop_
_entity_poly.entity_id
_entity_poly.type
_entity_poly.pdbx_seq_one_letter_code
_entity_poly.pdbx_strand_id
1 'polypeptide(L)'
;SAPNQLEWVYPANPGSEDRATRFNRELIDETTIEDWTPQFTLTKGNTESTGSLLPCNDLHQPEKFSGFDVLSVLSFDISEGLTEGAGVGVLASGQTVYSSMDRFYIATTKWVDAEISEDEFAEWSESYSTDIHAFSIGVDTPAQYVASGIVAGTLLNQFSMDEHEGFLRIITTTGSPWDEQNLSESQLVVMKEKDNLLERVGLVSGLGKGESLYSARLLDDVGFAVTFRQIDPFYVLDLNDPFNPDIVGELKIPGFSTYLHPIDEKHVIGIGQNATDEGRVLGLKVSLFDVSDKTDPRETATWTMNDANSPAERDHRAFQVYGQTVILPVQSWSEKFNGAVLLEIGDGKISYVGEITHETESTEPVSDCRELTAVEFEGTQFEIWIEEYGGYIQLCKATDNGGYEDSWCESIPLSAIDNWYGD
;
A
#
# COMPACT_ATOMS: atom_id res chain seq x y z
N SER A 1 -16.44 3.78 -14.84
CA SER A 1 -17.70 4.20 -14.19
C SER A 1 -18.81 4.22 -15.21
N ALA A 2 -19.95 3.65 -14.86
CA ALA A 2 -21.16 3.88 -15.62
C ALA A 2 -21.40 5.40 -15.67
N PRO A 3 -21.96 5.94 -16.78
CA PRO A 3 -22.30 7.35 -16.85
C PRO A 3 -23.09 7.76 -15.62
N ASN A 4 -22.67 8.79 -14.93
CA ASN A 4 -23.20 9.21 -13.62
C ASN A 4 -24.68 9.66 -13.65
N GLN A 5 -25.34 9.60 -14.81
CA GLN A 5 -26.70 10.10 -15.00
C GLN A 5 -27.68 9.08 -15.61
N LEU A 6 -27.22 7.84 -15.87
CA LEU A 6 -28.10 6.81 -16.41
C LEU A 6 -28.84 6.09 -15.29
N GLU A 7 -30.17 6.07 -15.37
CA GLU A 7 -31.02 5.28 -14.47
C GLU A 7 -31.07 3.81 -14.94
N TRP A 8 -30.11 3.02 -14.49
CA TRP A 8 -30.06 1.59 -14.79
C TRP A 8 -31.21 0.84 -14.18
N VAL A 9 -31.80 -0.06 -14.97
CA VAL A 9 -32.87 -0.94 -14.49
C VAL A 9 -32.28 -2.30 -14.12
N TYR A 10 -32.52 -2.71 -12.90
CA TYR A 10 -32.15 -4.02 -12.37
C TYR A 10 -33.34 -4.98 -12.43
N PRO A 11 -33.13 -6.31 -12.63
CA PRO A 11 -34.21 -7.28 -12.59
C PRO A 11 -34.90 -7.26 -11.22
N ALA A 12 -36.20 -6.98 -11.20
CA ALA A 12 -36.97 -6.93 -9.97
C ALA A 12 -37.40 -8.33 -9.45
N ASN A 13 -37.48 -9.31 -10.37
CA ASN A 13 -37.90 -10.69 -10.10
C ASN A 13 -37.19 -11.64 -11.06
N PRO A 14 -37.02 -12.94 -10.71
CA PRO A 14 -36.56 -13.95 -11.64
C PRO A 14 -37.43 -13.97 -12.92
N GLY A 15 -36.76 -13.94 -14.08
CA GLY A 15 -37.43 -13.89 -15.41
C GLY A 15 -37.67 -12.48 -15.94
N SER A 16 -37.21 -11.42 -15.24
CA SER A 16 -37.25 -10.03 -15.74
C SER A 16 -35.88 -9.54 -16.29
N GLU A 17 -34.87 -10.41 -16.34
CA GLU A 17 -33.50 -10.12 -16.79
C GLU A 17 -33.49 -9.62 -18.24
N ASP A 18 -34.17 -10.31 -19.17
CA ASP A 18 -34.24 -9.92 -20.58
C ASP A 18 -34.87 -8.54 -20.79
N ARG A 19 -35.84 -8.19 -19.93
CA ARG A 19 -36.46 -6.87 -19.99
C ARG A 19 -35.53 -5.77 -19.51
N ALA A 20 -34.86 -5.99 -18.39
CA ALA A 20 -33.86 -5.07 -17.85
C ALA A 20 -32.70 -4.87 -18.83
N THR A 21 -32.17 -5.97 -19.39
CA THR A 21 -31.09 -5.94 -20.39
C THR A 21 -31.49 -5.15 -21.63
N ARG A 22 -32.69 -5.35 -22.14
CA ARG A 22 -33.17 -4.61 -23.32
C ARG A 22 -33.30 -3.12 -23.05
N PHE A 23 -33.91 -2.76 -21.92
CA PHE A 23 -34.02 -1.37 -21.51
C PHE A 23 -32.63 -0.71 -21.35
N ASN A 24 -31.71 -1.38 -20.69
CA ASN A 24 -30.39 -0.86 -20.47
C ASN A 24 -29.58 -0.71 -21.78
N ARG A 25 -29.80 -1.60 -22.78
CA ARG A 25 -29.21 -1.44 -24.11
C ARG A 25 -29.78 -0.21 -24.83
N GLU A 26 -31.08 -0.01 -24.82
CA GLU A 26 -31.70 1.18 -25.39
C GLU A 26 -31.16 2.45 -24.72
N LEU A 27 -30.96 2.43 -23.40
CA LEU A 27 -30.38 3.53 -22.65
C LEU A 27 -28.92 3.81 -23.09
N ILE A 28 -28.09 2.79 -23.30
CA ILE A 28 -26.72 2.92 -23.80
C ILE A 28 -26.71 3.48 -25.24
N ASP A 29 -27.62 3.03 -26.10
CA ASP A 29 -27.72 3.49 -27.50
C ASP A 29 -28.08 4.98 -27.61
N GLU A 30 -28.66 5.57 -26.57
CA GLU A 30 -29.00 7.01 -26.49
C GLU A 30 -27.84 7.87 -25.96
N THR A 31 -26.75 7.28 -25.44
CA THR A 31 -25.62 8.02 -24.88
C THR A 31 -24.68 8.55 -25.92
N THR A 32 -23.94 9.58 -25.57
CA THR A 32 -22.84 10.17 -26.34
C THR A 32 -21.50 9.94 -25.65
N ILE A 33 -20.39 10.23 -26.31
CA ILE A 33 -19.06 10.06 -25.71
C ILE A 33 -18.86 10.92 -24.44
N GLU A 34 -19.52 12.07 -24.38
CA GLU A 34 -19.48 12.98 -23.24
C GLU A 34 -20.08 12.35 -21.99
N ASP A 35 -21.04 11.44 -22.12
CA ASP A 35 -21.64 10.72 -21.01
C ASP A 35 -20.68 9.69 -20.38
N TRP A 36 -19.70 9.21 -21.17
CA TRP A 36 -18.73 8.18 -20.76
C TRP A 36 -17.37 8.75 -20.35
N THR A 37 -17.07 9.99 -20.71
CA THR A 37 -15.82 10.65 -20.36
C THR A 37 -15.95 11.46 -19.08
N PRO A 38 -14.92 11.48 -18.21
CA PRO A 38 -14.96 12.29 -17.00
C PRO A 38 -15.00 13.78 -17.35
N GLN A 39 -15.84 14.51 -16.62
CA GLN A 39 -16.01 15.95 -16.76
C GLN A 39 -15.40 16.64 -15.55
N PHE A 40 -14.96 17.89 -15.71
CA PHE A 40 -14.52 18.75 -14.62
C PHE A 40 -15.42 19.97 -14.43
N THR A 41 -15.47 20.48 -13.23
CA THR A 41 -15.96 21.82 -12.90
C THR A 41 -14.87 22.54 -12.12
N LEU A 42 -14.38 23.66 -12.67
CA LEU A 42 -13.37 24.51 -12.04
C LEU A 42 -14.03 25.80 -11.54
N THR A 43 -13.97 26.04 -10.24
CA THR A 43 -14.48 27.27 -9.63
C THR A 43 -13.34 28.19 -9.22
N LYS A 44 -13.29 29.42 -9.79
CA LYS A 44 -12.33 30.48 -9.40
C LYS A 44 -13.11 31.71 -8.94
N GLY A 45 -13.14 31.94 -7.65
CA GLY A 45 -13.97 32.99 -7.07
C GLY A 45 -15.46 32.74 -7.34
N ASN A 46 -16.11 33.60 -8.16
CA ASN A 46 -17.51 33.47 -8.53
C ASN A 46 -17.71 32.93 -9.96
N THR A 47 -16.65 32.48 -10.62
CA THR A 47 -16.72 32.00 -12.01
C THR A 47 -16.52 30.46 -12.00
N GLU A 48 -17.43 29.77 -12.69
CA GLU A 48 -17.35 28.34 -12.96
C GLU A 48 -17.06 28.11 -14.45
N SER A 49 -16.17 27.14 -14.72
CA SER A 49 -15.96 26.57 -16.05
C SER A 49 -16.09 25.05 -15.97
N THR A 50 -16.72 24.46 -16.95
CA THR A 50 -16.92 23.01 -17.08
C THR A 50 -16.39 22.53 -18.41
N GLY A 51 -15.91 21.29 -18.46
CA GLY A 51 -15.41 20.70 -19.71
C GLY A 51 -15.07 19.22 -19.54
N SER A 52 -14.62 18.60 -20.61
CA SER A 52 -14.07 17.24 -20.54
C SER A 52 -12.74 17.24 -19.79
N LEU A 53 -12.62 16.37 -18.79
CA LEU A 53 -11.38 16.22 -18.01
C LEU A 53 -10.24 15.65 -18.87
N LEU A 54 -10.59 14.81 -19.84
CA LEU A 54 -9.64 14.14 -20.74
C LEU A 54 -10.01 14.45 -22.19
N PRO A 55 -9.05 14.91 -23.03
CA PRO A 55 -9.22 14.90 -24.46
C PRO A 55 -9.39 13.47 -24.99
N CYS A 56 -10.24 13.27 -25.99
CA CYS A 56 -10.45 11.93 -26.56
C CYS A 56 -9.15 11.29 -27.10
N ASN A 57 -8.18 12.08 -27.53
CA ASN A 57 -6.89 11.59 -28.02
C ASN A 57 -5.97 11.07 -26.92
N ASP A 58 -6.25 11.45 -25.67
CA ASP A 58 -5.48 11.03 -24.49
C ASP A 58 -6.23 9.98 -23.65
N LEU A 59 -7.31 9.41 -24.21
CA LEU A 59 -8.01 8.25 -23.67
C LEU A 59 -7.57 6.99 -24.40
N HIS A 60 -6.91 6.11 -23.69
CA HIS A 60 -6.33 4.89 -24.22
C HIS A 60 -7.21 3.66 -23.90
N GLN A 61 -7.18 2.69 -24.80
CA GLN A 61 -7.77 1.36 -24.57
C GLN A 61 -6.63 0.35 -24.48
N PRO A 62 -6.54 -0.45 -23.40
CA PRO A 62 -5.55 -1.52 -23.32
C PRO A 62 -5.89 -2.63 -24.33
N GLU A 63 -4.89 -3.44 -24.70
CA GLU A 63 -5.07 -4.54 -25.66
C GLU A 63 -6.11 -5.56 -25.18
N LYS A 64 -6.12 -5.82 -23.87
CA LYS A 64 -7.12 -6.69 -23.23
C LYS A 64 -8.04 -5.88 -22.33
N PHE A 65 -9.28 -6.33 -22.22
CA PHE A 65 -10.27 -5.74 -21.34
C PHE A 65 -9.75 -5.70 -19.88
N SER A 66 -9.78 -4.50 -19.27
CA SER A 66 -9.23 -4.24 -17.93
C SER A 66 -10.22 -3.53 -16.99
N GLY A 67 -11.50 -3.55 -17.31
CA GLY A 67 -12.57 -2.96 -16.51
C GLY A 67 -13.44 -1.99 -17.28
N PHE A 68 -14.51 -1.53 -16.63
CA PHE A 68 -15.50 -0.60 -17.21
C PHE A 68 -15.30 0.85 -16.75
N ASP A 69 -14.25 1.13 -15.98
CA ASP A 69 -13.97 2.46 -15.48
C ASP A 69 -13.08 3.25 -16.44
N VAL A 70 -13.04 4.55 -16.25
CA VAL A 70 -12.03 5.43 -16.85
C VAL A 70 -11.06 5.83 -15.75
N LEU A 71 -9.89 5.22 -15.75
CA LEU A 71 -8.79 5.59 -14.89
C LEU A 71 -8.13 6.83 -15.47
N SER A 72 -8.04 7.90 -14.67
CA SER A 72 -7.52 9.18 -15.09
C SER A 72 -6.30 9.58 -14.26
N VAL A 73 -5.23 9.96 -14.92
CA VAL A 73 -4.03 10.54 -14.31
C VAL A 73 -3.94 12.00 -14.71
N LEU A 74 -3.94 12.90 -13.72
CA LEU A 74 -3.96 14.34 -13.93
C LEU A 74 -2.63 14.95 -13.49
N SER A 75 -2.10 15.85 -14.29
CA SER A 75 -0.87 16.60 -14.00
C SER A 75 -1.20 18.07 -13.81
N PHE A 76 -0.75 18.66 -12.70
CA PHE A 76 -0.94 20.07 -12.37
C PHE A 76 0.39 20.73 -12.05
N ASP A 77 0.59 21.93 -12.56
CA ASP A 77 1.67 22.80 -12.10
C ASP A 77 1.19 23.60 -10.88
N ILE A 78 1.71 23.23 -9.70
CA ILE A 78 1.32 23.88 -8.45
C ILE A 78 1.76 25.35 -8.37
N SER A 79 2.75 25.76 -9.17
CA SER A 79 3.21 27.16 -9.21
C SER A 79 2.23 28.08 -9.95
N GLU A 80 1.45 27.53 -10.89
CA GLU A 80 0.44 28.26 -11.64
C GLU A 80 -0.94 28.29 -10.93
N GLY A 81 -1.05 27.57 -9.82
CA GLY A 81 -2.30 27.37 -9.10
C GLY A 81 -3.21 26.36 -9.83
N LEU A 82 -4.47 26.28 -9.39
CA LEU A 82 -5.43 25.35 -9.97
C LEU A 82 -5.83 25.79 -11.38
N THR A 83 -5.51 24.99 -12.37
CA THR A 83 -5.84 25.13 -13.80
C THR A 83 -6.69 23.94 -14.24
N GLU A 84 -7.06 23.88 -15.53
CA GLU A 84 -7.74 22.70 -16.09
C GLU A 84 -6.86 21.45 -16.06
N GLY A 85 -5.51 21.64 -15.90
CA GLY A 85 -4.55 20.54 -15.87
C GLY A 85 -4.37 19.87 -17.23
N ALA A 86 -3.49 18.88 -17.25
CA ALA A 86 -3.34 17.94 -18.36
C ALA A 86 -3.66 16.53 -17.85
N GLY A 87 -4.52 15.81 -18.56
CA GLY A 87 -4.96 14.49 -18.16
C GLY A 87 -4.73 13.44 -19.24
N VAL A 88 -4.39 12.25 -18.84
CA VAL A 88 -4.36 11.05 -19.66
C VAL A 88 -5.21 9.97 -18.98
N GLY A 89 -5.92 9.18 -19.76
CA GLY A 89 -6.80 8.13 -19.22
C GLY A 89 -6.62 6.80 -19.92
N VAL A 90 -7.05 5.76 -19.25
CA VAL A 90 -7.14 4.40 -19.78
C VAL A 90 -8.47 3.77 -19.36
N LEU A 91 -9.08 2.98 -20.26
CA LEU A 91 -10.28 2.20 -19.96
C LEU A 91 -9.88 1.00 -19.10
N ALA A 92 -9.86 1.22 -17.80
CA ALA A 92 -9.43 0.24 -16.81
C ALA A 92 -9.96 0.63 -15.42
N SER A 93 -10.04 -0.36 -14.54
CA SER A 93 -10.19 -0.13 -13.09
C SER A 93 -8.80 -0.02 -12.45
N GLY A 94 -8.70 0.61 -11.27
CA GLY A 94 -7.45 0.78 -10.52
C GLY A 94 -7.67 0.54 -9.04
N GLN A 95 -6.72 -0.17 -8.40
CA GLN A 95 -6.78 -0.49 -6.97
C GLN A 95 -5.49 -0.09 -6.24
N THR A 96 -4.35 -0.52 -6.76
CA THR A 96 -3.04 -0.29 -6.14
C THR A 96 -2.18 0.60 -7.03
N VAL A 97 -1.54 1.56 -6.40
CA VAL A 97 -0.67 2.54 -7.08
C VAL A 97 0.75 2.40 -6.57
N TYR A 98 1.70 2.39 -7.48
CA TYR A 98 3.14 2.47 -7.20
C TYR A 98 3.76 3.55 -8.10
N SER A 99 4.72 4.32 -7.56
CA SER A 99 5.47 5.33 -8.32
C SER A 99 6.97 5.18 -8.08
N SER A 100 7.72 5.15 -9.16
CA SER A 100 9.16 5.41 -9.19
C SER A 100 9.44 6.89 -9.49
N MET A 101 10.68 7.23 -9.80
CA MET A 101 11.06 8.60 -10.19
C MET A 101 10.51 8.99 -11.57
N ASP A 102 10.40 8.03 -12.50
CA ASP A 102 10.08 8.27 -13.91
C ASP A 102 8.80 7.58 -14.37
N ARG A 103 8.22 6.74 -13.53
CA ARG A 103 7.06 5.90 -13.86
C ARG A 103 6.01 5.91 -12.74
N PHE A 104 4.78 5.75 -13.18
CA PHE A 104 3.62 5.57 -12.34
C PHE A 104 2.89 4.32 -12.81
N TYR A 105 2.65 3.39 -11.90
CA TYR A 105 1.99 2.12 -12.20
C TYR A 105 0.69 2.01 -11.42
N ILE A 106 -0.34 1.54 -12.10
CA ILE A 106 -1.63 1.24 -11.48
C ILE A 106 -1.94 -0.22 -11.76
N ALA A 107 -2.19 -0.96 -10.69
CA ALA A 107 -2.52 -2.37 -10.74
C ALA A 107 -3.95 -2.62 -10.25
N THR A 108 -4.63 -3.56 -10.86
CA THR A 108 -5.96 -4.01 -10.44
C THR A 108 -6.11 -5.51 -10.56
N THR A 109 -6.76 -6.12 -9.57
CA THR A 109 -7.14 -7.52 -9.66
C THR A 109 -8.30 -7.68 -10.63
N LYS A 110 -8.16 -8.61 -11.55
CA LYS A 110 -9.18 -8.88 -12.56
C LYS A 110 -10.23 -9.85 -12.01
N TRP A 111 -11.46 -9.34 -11.90
CA TRP A 111 -12.60 -10.10 -11.37
C TRP A 111 -13.48 -10.69 -12.47
N VAL A 112 -13.49 -10.04 -13.65
CA VAL A 112 -14.34 -10.45 -14.79
C VAL A 112 -13.51 -10.35 -16.07
N ASP A 113 -13.49 -11.41 -16.86
CA ASP A 113 -13.03 -11.36 -18.23
C ASP A 113 -14.26 -11.30 -19.16
N ALA A 114 -14.40 -10.20 -19.88
CA ALA A 114 -15.54 -10.00 -20.79
C ALA A 114 -15.53 -10.97 -22.00
N GLU A 115 -14.41 -11.65 -22.23
CA GLU A 115 -14.25 -12.63 -23.32
C GLU A 115 -14.58 -14.06 -22.90
N ILE A 116 -14.88 -14.30 -21.61
CA ILE A 116 -15.15 -15.65 -21.08
C ILE A 116 -16.64 -15.96 -21.17
N SER A 117 -16.98 -17.14 -21.71
CA SER A 117 -18.34 -17.66 -21.74
C SER A 117 -18.82 -18.07 -20.33
N GLU A 118 -20.15 -18.18 -20.14
CA GLU A 118 -20.72 -18.59 -18.84
C GLU A 118 -20.20 -19.95 -18.36
N ASP A 119 -19.87 -20.87 -19.26
CA ASP A 119 -19.34 -22.20 -18.94
C ASP A 119 -17.85 -22.13 -18.51
N GLU A 120 -17.07 -21.18 -19.04
CA GLU A 120 -15.67 -20.97 -18.69
C GLU A 120 -15.53 -20.13 -17.40
N PHE A 121 -16.55 -19.37 -17.01
CA PHE A 121 -16.55 -18.54 -15.81
C PHE A 121 -16.35 -19.37 -14.54
N ALA A 122 -16.88 -20.58 -14.47
CA ALA A 122 -16.72 -21.47 -13.32
C ALA A 122 -15.27 -21.98 -13.15
N GLU A 123 -14.57 -22.26 -14.27
CA GLU A 123 -13.15 -22.66 -14.27
C GLU A 123 -12.23 -21.47 -13.98
N TRP A 124 -12.61 -20.26 -14.44
CA TRP A 124 -11.83 -19.05 -14.29
C TRP A 124 -11.94 -18.42 -12.90
N SER A 125 -13.03 -18.62 -12.17
CA SER A 125 -13.18 -18.11 -10.79
C SER A 125 -12.09 -18.59 -9.81
N GLU A 126 -11.30 -19.61 -10.21
CA GLU A 126 -10.18 -20.16 -9.46
C GLU A 126 -8.82 -19.53 -9.83
N SER A 127 -8.74 -18.71 -10.87
CA SER A 127 -7.49 -18.09 -11.31
C SER A 127 -7.60 -16.57 -11.45
N TYR A 128 -7.06 -15.86 -10.47
CA TYR A 128 -6.97 -14.40 -10.50
C TYR A 128 -5.77 -13.95 -11.32
N SER A 129 -5.89 -12.78 -11.95
CA SER A 129 -4.79 -12.06 -12.56
C SER A 129 -4.77 -10.61 -12.13
N THR A 130 -3.61 -9.97 -12.22
CA THR A 130 -3.44 -8.53 -11.98
C THR A 130 -3.09 -7.86 -13.29
N ASP A 131 -3.94 -6.92 -13.72
CA ASP A 131 -3.69 -6.02 -14.83
C ASP A 131 -2.85 -4.84 -14.33
N ILE A 132 -1.89 -4.39 -15.14
CA ILE A 132 -0.97 -3.31 -14.80
C ILE A 132 -0.97 -2.29 -15.93
N HIS A 133 -1.09 -1.01 -15.57
CA HIS A 133 -1.03 0.14 -16.48
C HIS A 133 0.13 1.04 -16.08
N ALA A 134 1.02 1.31 -17.03
CA ALA A 134 2.20 2.13 -16.85
C ALA A 134 2.02 3.51 -17.49
N PHE A 135 2.43 4.54 -16.75
CA PHE A 135 2.47 5.93 -17.21
C PHE A 135 3.88 6.48 -17.01
N SER A 136 4.38 7.26 -17.98
CA SER A 136 5.57 8.06 -17.76
C SER A 136 5.20 9.33 -17.00
N ILE A 137 6.05 9.74 -16.09
CA ILE A 137 5.94 10.98 -15.34
C ILE A 137 7.26 11.75 -15.45
N GLY A 138 7.21 13.06 -15.37
CA GLY A 138 8.41 13.90 -15.42
C GLY A 138 8.12 15.28 -14.80
N VAL A 139 9.18 16.02 -14.47
CA VAL A 139 9.07 17.28 -13.73
C VAL A 139 8.31 18.35 -14.54
N ASP A 140 8.54 18.44 -15.87
CA ASP A 140 7.99 19.48 -16.71
C ASP A 140 7.09 18.92 -17.83
N THR A 141 6.68 17.68 -17.73
CA THR A 141 5.86 17.01 -18.74
C THR A 141 4.65 16.35 -18.10
N PRO A 142 3.45 16.53 -18.66
CA PRO A 142 2.28 15.77 -18.21
C PRO A 142 2.50 14.26 -18.30
N ALA A 143 1.83 13.53 -17.43
CA ALA A 143 1.84 12.07 -17.47
C ALA A 143 1.33 11.57 -18.83
N GLN A 144 1.93 10.49 -19.34
CA GLN A 144 1.54 9.84 -20.59
C GLN A 144 1.36 8.35 -20.36
N TYR A 145 0.32 7.77 -20.95
CA TYR A 145 0.15 6.32 -20.96
C TYR A 145 1.21 5.66 -21.85
N VAL A 146 1.87 4.62 -21.31
CA VAL A 146 3.04 4.00 -21.96
C VAL A 146 2.78 2.57 -22.36
N ALA A 147 2.28 1.75 -21.41
CA ALA A 147 2.14 0.32 -21.62
C ALA A 147 1.13 -0.32 -20.67
N SER A 148 0.68 -1.52 -21.01
CA SER A 148 -0.04 -2.40 -20.10
C SER A 148 0.51 -3.82 -20.13
N GLY A 149 0.24 -4.57 -19.07
CA GLY A 149 0.60 -5.97 -18.95
C GLY A 149 -0.29 -6.71 -17.96
N ILE A 150 -0.16 -8.01 -17.93
CA ILE A 150 -0.94 -8.89 -17.06
C ILE A 150 0.00 -9.89 -16.41
N VAL A 151 -0.18 -10.10 -15.11
CA VAL A 151 0.50 -11.14 -14.34
C VAL A 151 -0.53 -12.06 -13.68
N ALA A 152 -0.20 -13.33 -13.54
CA ALA A 152 -1.05 -14.28 -12.81
C ALA A 152 -1.02 -13.96 -11.30
N GLY A 153 -2.17 -14.14 -10.64
CA GLY A 153 -2.31 -13.96 -9.20
C GLY A 153 -2.74 -12.55 -8.78
N THR A 154 -2.88 -12.38 -7.47
CA THR A 154 -3.30 -11.13 -6.82
C THR A 154 -2.12 -10.40 -6.20
N LEU A 155 -2.16 -9.07 -6.23
CA LEU A 155 -1.19 -8.19 -5.59
C LEU A 155 -1.58 -7.97 -4.13
N LEU A 156 -0.62 -8.03 -3.20
CA LEU A 156 -0.88 -7.75 -1.80
C LEU A 156 -1.09 -6.24 -1.55
N ASN A 157 -0.13 -5.43 -1.94
CA ASN A 157 -0.14 -3.96 -1.79
C ASN A 157 0.97 -3.31 -2.63
N GLN A 158 1.16 -1.99 -2.50
CA GLN A 158 2.16 -1.23 -3.26
C GLN A 158 3.62 -1.68 -3.03
N PHE A 159 3.95 -2.26 -1.88
CA PHE A 159 5.31 -2.74 -1.57
C PHE A 159 5.67 -4.04 -2.30
N SER A 160 4.66 -4.69 -2.89
CA SER A 160 4.85 -5.83 -3.78
C SER A 160 5.23 -5.40 -5.20
N MET A 161 5.33 -4.11 -5.47
CA MET A 161 5.82 -3.54 -6.74
C MET A 161 7.05 -2.69 -6.51
N ASP A 162 7.96 -2.72 -7.49
CA ASP A 162 9.13 -1.87 -7.56
C ASP A 162 9.58 -1.71 -9.01
N GLU A 163 10.19 -0.58 -9.33
CA GLU A 163 10.82 -0.36 -10.63
C GLU A 163 12.27 -0.01 -10.44
N HIS A 164 13.14 -0.79 -11.05
CA HIS A 164 14.59 -0.61 -11.01
C HIS A 164 15.17 -0.77 -12.39
N GLU A 165 15.95 0.21 -12.85
CA GLU A 165 16.63 0.22 -14.16
C GLU A 165 15.70 -0.06 -15.37
N GLY A 166 14.44 0.40 -15.28
CA GLY A 166 13.43 0.22 -16.34
C GLY A 166 12.82 -1.19 -16.37
N PHE A 167 12.96 -1.96 -15.29
CA PHE A 167 12.28 -3.24 -15.08
C PHE A 167 11.27 -3.10 -13.95
N LEU A 168 10.01 -3.38 -14.22
CA LEU A 168 8.98 -3.51 -13.18
C LEU A 168 9.11 -4.90 -12.55
N ARG A 169 9.27 -4.94 -11.24
CA ARG A 169 9.30 -6.16 -10.42
C ARG A 169 8.03 -6.23 -9.60
N ILE A 170 7.35 -7.37 -9.60
CA ILE A 170 6.06 -7.52 -8.93
C ILE A 170 5.93 -8.89 -8.28
N ILE A 171 5.53 -8.91 -6.99
CA ILE A 171 5.22 -10.14 -6.27
C ILE A 171 3.70 -10.32 -6.24
N THR A 172 3.23 -11.46 -6.73
CA THR A 172 1.82 -11.86 -6.73
C THR A 172 1.64 -13.23 -6.09
N THR A 173 0.42 -13.50 -5.61
CA THR A 173 0.02 -14.81 -5.07
C THR A 173 -1.06 -15.42 -5.96
N THR A 174 -0.83 -16.65 -6.41
CA THR A 174 -1.80 -17.49 -7.14
C THR A 174 -2.42 -18.52 -6.20
N GLY A 175 -3.54 -19.11 -6.61
CA GLY A 175 -4.21 -20.16 -5.85
C GLY A 175 -4.82 -19.70 -4.51
N SER A 176 -5.10 -20.66 -3.64
CA SER A 176 -5.69 -20.42 -2.32
C SER A 176 -5.04 -21.32 -1.27
N PRO A 177 -4.74 -20.84 -0.05
CA PRO A 177 -4.17 -21.68 1.02
C PRO A 177 -5.15 -22.76 1.53
N TRP A 178 -6.42 -22.66 1.14
CA TRP A 178 -7.50 -23.57 1.56
C TRP A 178 -7.94 -24.55 0.46
N ASP A 179 -7.42 -24.41 -0.76
CA ASP A 179 -7.73 -25.26 -1.88
C ASP A 179 -6.62 -26.29 -2.09
N GLU A 180 -6.90 -27.57 -1.75
CA GLU A 180 -5.93 -28.66 -1.89
C GLU A 180 -5.55 -28.95 -3.36
N GLN A 181 -6.38 -28.55 -4.33
CA GLN A 181 -6.12 -28.78 -5.74
C GLN A 181 -5.34 -27.62 -6.38
N ASN A 182 -5.50 -26.40 -5.83
CA ASN A 182 -4.86 -25.18 -6.29
C ASN A 182 -4.28 -24.41 -5.10
N LEU A 183 -3.29 -25.00 -4.43
CA LEU A 183 -2.62 -24.37 -3.29
C LEU A 183 -2.00 -23.04 -3.68
N SER A 184 -2.09 -22.08 -2.77
CA SER A 184 -1.44 -20.77 -2.96
C SER A 184 0.06 -20.91 -3.14
N GLU A 185 0.61 -20.05 -3.97
CA GLU A 185 2.04 -19.89 -4.18
C GLU A 185 2.33 -18.45 -4.58
N SER A 186 3.31 -17.83 -3.95
CA SER A 186 3.75 -16.50 -4.35
C SER A 186 4.91 -16.60 -5.32
N GLN A 187 4.97 -15.63 -6.22
CA GLN A 187 5.97 -15.54 -7.30
C GLN A 187 6.43 -14.10 -7.47
N LEU A 188 7.68 -13.90 -7.82
CA LEU A 188 8.19 -12.63 -8.34
C LEU A 188 8.23 -12.70 -9.87
N VAL A 189 7.60 -11.72 -10.51
CA VAL A 189 7.61 -11.53 -11.96
C VAL A 189 8.39 -10.26 -12.27
N VAL A 190 9.31 -10.32 -13.23
CA VAL A 190 10.02 -9.16 -13.77
C VAL A 190 9.48 -8.85 -15.15
N MET A 191 9.09 -7.62 -15.38
CA MET A 191 8.50 -7.15 -16.64
C MET A 191 9.33 -6.01 -17.22
N LYS A 192 9.36 -5.92 -18.54
CA LYS A 192 9.97 -4.84 -19.28
C LYS A 192 9.03 -4.28 -20.32
N GLU A 193 9.04 -2.97 -20.46
CA GLU A 193 8.33 -2.27 -21.53
C GLU A 193 8.92 -2.59 -22.89
N LYS A 194 8.06 -2.98 -23.82
CA LYS A 194 8.36 -3.19 -25.22
C LYS A 194 7.10 -3.07 -26.08
N ASP A 195 7.15 -2.21 -27.10
CA ASP A 195 6.05 -2.04 -28.07
C ASP A 195 4.68 -1.75 -27.42
N ASN A 196 4.64 -0.88 -26.39
CA ASN A 196 3.50 -0.51 -25.56
C ASN A 196 2.93 -1.66 -24.67
N LEU A 197 3.67 -2.74 -24.52
CA LEU A 197 3.34 -3.84 -23.62
C LEU A 197 4.37 -3.96 -22.50
N LEU A 198 3.92 -4.41 -21.34
CA LEU A 198 4.79 -4.92 -20.27
C LEU A 198 4.95 -6.43 -20.48
N GLU A 199 6.07 -6.83 -21.08
CA GLU A 199 6.38 -8.25 -21.33
C GLU A 199 7.15 -8.84 -20.14
N ARG A 200 6.78 -10.06 -19.73
CA ARG A 200 7.55 -10.79 -18.72
C ARG A 200 8.91 -11.20 -19.27
N VAL A 201 9.96 -10.82 -18.54
CA VAL A 201 11.36 -11.16 -18.89
C VAL A 201 12.03 -12.06 -17.86
N GLY A 202 11.55 -12.05 -16.60
CA GLY A 202 12.05 -12.91 -15.52
C GLY A 202 10.91 -13.44 -14.64
N LEU A 203 11.18 -14.56 -13.98
CA LEU A 203 10.22 -15.21 -13.07
C LEU A 203 10.99 -16.05 -12.04
N VAL A 204 10.64 -15.91 -10.78
CA VAL A 204 10.93 -16.90 -9.75
C VAL A 204 9.64 -17.23 -9.00
N SER A 205 9.34 -18.52 -8.84
CA SER A 205 8.18 -19.07 -8.14
C SER A 205 8.61 -19.92 -6.95
N GLY A 206 7.68 -20.46 -6.19
CA GLY A 206 7.97 -21.35 -5.06
C GLY A 206 8.03 -20.65 -3.72
N LEU A 207 7.60 -19.37 -3.63
CA LEU A 207 7.52 -18.68 -2.35
C LEU A 207 6.26 -19.14 -1.60
N GLY A 208 6.44 -19.86 -0.47
CA GLY A 208 5.39 -20.20 0.46
C GLY A 208 4.26 -21.04 -0.12
N LYS A 209 4.54 -22.23 -0.65
CA LYS A 209 3.49 -23.11 -1.18
C LYS A 209 2.48 -23.52 -0.13
N GLY A 210 1.21 -23.19 -0.32
CA GLY A 210 0.11 -23.39 0.61
C GLY A 210 0.06 -22.34 1.72
N GLU A 211 0.78 -21.22 1.54
CA GLU A 211 0.85 -20.09 2.47
C GLU A 211 0.28 -18.83 1.81
N SER A 212 -0.02 -17.81 2.61
CA SER A 212 -0.38 -16.48 2.13
C SER A 212 0.81 -15.53 2.23
N LEU A 213 0.95 -14.62 1.27
CA LEU A 213 1.91 -13.52 1.36
C LEU A 213 1.42 -12.50 2.39
N TYR A 214 2.26 -12.15 3.36
CA TYR A 214 1.96 -11.19 4.41
C TYR A 214 2.69 -9.86 4.24
N SER A 215 3.91 -9.91 3.74
CA SER A 215 4.63 -8.70 3.35
C SER A 215 5.64 -8.97 2.23
N ALA A 216 5.94 -7.91 1.51
CA ALA A 216 6.98 -7.87 0.49
C ALA A 216 7.72 -6.54 0.57
N ARG A 217 9.01 -6.53 0.24
CA ARG A 217 9.80 -5.33 0.06
C ARG A 217 10.85 -5.57 -1.01
N LEU A 218 10.78 -4.81 -2.08
CA LEU A 218 11.74 -4.87 -3.20
C LEU A 218 12.60 -3.61 -3.15
N LEU A 219 13.89 -3.80 -3.34
CA LEU A 219 14.92 -2.74 -3.28
C LEU A 219 15.99 -3.08 -4.31
N ASP A 220 16.67 -2.09 -4.84
CA ASP A 220 17.80 -2.20 -5.79
C ASP A 220 18.07 -3.63 -6.33
N ASP A 221 18.97 -4.38 -5.71
CA ASP A 221 19.42 -5.72 -6.12
C ASP A 221 18.93 -6.85 -5.16
N VAL A 222 17.98 -6.54 -4.25
CA VAL A 222 17.47 -7.50 -3.28
C VAL A 222 15.97 -7.35 -3.07
N GLY A 223 15.29 -8.47 -2.84
CA GLY A 223 13.89 -8.49 -2.43
C GLY A 223 13.69 -9.31 -1.16
N PHE A 224 12.68 -8.95 -0.40
CA PHE A 224 12.25 -9.68 0.79
C PHE A 224 10.76 -10.02 0.66
N ALA A 225 10.41 -11.24 1.08
CA ALA A 225 9.02 -11.67 1.12
C ALA A 225 8.78 -12.51 2.39
N VAL A 226 7.63 -12.32 3.00
CA VAL A 226 7.18 -13.08 4.15
C VAL A 226 5.89 -13.77 3.78
N THR A 227 5.87 -15.09 3.88
CA THR A 227 4.67 -15.89 3.70
C THR A 227 4.34 -16.59 5.03
N PHE A 228 3.09 -16.90 5.29
CA PHE A 228 2.69 -17.51 6.56
C PHE A 228 1.47 -18.41 6.41
N ARG A 229 1.51 -19.53 7.11
CA ARG A 229 0.37 -20.36 7.45
C ARG A 229 0.42 -20.87 8.91
N GLN A 230 1.59 -21.31 9.38
CA GLN A 230 1.84 -21.77 10.76
C GLN A 230 3.24 -21.38 11.25
N ILE A 231 4.25 -21.45 10.39
CA ILE A 231 5.63 -21.03 10.62
C ILE A 231 6.00 -20.12 9.46
N ASP A 232 6.65 -19.02 9.74
CA ASP A 232 6.94 -17.96 8.79
C ASP A 232 8.30 -18.16 8.11
N PRO A 233 8.36 -18.44 6.80
CA PRO A 233 9.58 -18.21 6.05
C PRO A 233 9.73 -16.74 5.62
N PHE A 234 10.82 -16.11 6.08
CA PHE A 234 11.35 -14.89 5.54
C PHE A 234 12.30 -15.25 4.39
N TYR A 235 11.93 -14.86 3.18
CA TYR A 235 12.70 -15.11 1.96
C TYR A 235 13.57 -13.92 1.60
N VAL A 236 14.79 -14.21 1.09
CA VAL A 236 15.66 -13.24 0.45
C VAL A 236 15.79 -13.60 -1.03
N LEU A 237 15.52 -12.62 -1.89
CA LEU A 237 15.54 -12.75 -3.34
C LEU A 237 16.78 -11.98 -3.88
N ASP A 238 17.53 -12.60 -4.78
CA ASP A 238 18.55 -11.92 -5.58
C ASP A 238 17.92 -11.37 -6.86
N LEU A 239 18.02 -10.05 -7.05
CA LEU A 239 17.42 -9.30 -8.15
C LEU A 239 18.47 -8.67 -9.09
N ASN A 240 19.76 -9.02 -8.93
CA ASN A 240 20.85 -8.49 -9.75
C ASN A 240 20.67 -8.77 -11.25
N ASP A 241 20.18 -9.98 -11.60
CA ASP A 241 19.85 -10.31 -12.98
C ASP A 241 18.32 -10.29 -13.17
N PRO A 242 17.75 -9.26 -13.82
CA PRO A 242 16.31 -9.16 -14.02
C PRO A 242 15.71 -10.30 -14.88
N PHE A 243 16.54 -11.02 -15.63
CA PHE A 243 16.10 -12.14 -16.45
C PHE A 243 16.11 -13.47 -15.69
N ASN A 244 16.90 -13.57 -14.62
CA ASN A 244 17.08 -14.77 -13.80
C ASN A 244 17.06 -14.41 -12.30
N PRO A 245 15.96 -13.84 -11.77
CA PRO A 245 15.82 -13.64 -10.32
C PRO A 245 15.82 -14.99 -9.59
N ASP A 246 16.33 -15.04 -8.36
CA ASP A 246 16.43 -16.30 -7.61
C ASP A 246 16.12 -16.11 -6.11
N ILE A 247 15.68 -17.19 -5.45
CA ILE A 247 15.55 -17.27 -3.99
C ILE A 247 16.89 -17.72 -3.45
N VAL A 248 17.61 -16.83 -2.77
CA VAL A 248 18.97 -17.10 -2.29
C VAL A 248 19.03 -17.39 -0.77
N GLY A 249 18.01 -16.98 -0.02
CA GLY A 249 17.94 -17.20 1.43
C GLY A 249 16.52 -17.47 1.91
N GLU A 250 16.43 -18.30 2.97
CA GLU A 250 15.19 -18.61 3.68
C GLU A 250 15.48 -18.72 5.18
N LEU A 251 14.68 -17.99 5.99
CA LEU A 251 14.75 -18.05 7.44
C LEU A 251 13.37 -18.41 8.00
N LYS A 252 13.25 -19.51 8.75
CA LYS A 252 12.00 -19.92 9.41
C LYS A 252 12.00 -19.52 10.87
N ILE A 253 11.04 -18.71 11.25
CA ILE A 253 10.86 -18.19 12.61
C ILE A 253 9.39 -18.27 13.03
N PRO A 254 9.09 -18.39 14.34
CA PRO A 254 7.71 -18.28 14.84
C PRO A 254 7.17 -16.85 14.71
N GLY A 255 5.91 -16.72 14.30
CA GLY A 255 5.26 -15.45 14.05
C GLY A 255 5.40 -14.98 12.60
N PHE A 256 4.97 -13.78 12.27
CA PHE A 256 5.04 -13.24 10.93
C PHE A 256 5.14 -11.71 10.91
N SER A 257 5.79 -11.17 9.90
CA SER A 257 5.88 -9.74 9.66
C SER A 257 4.90 -9.32 8.57
N THR A 258 4.06 -8.33 8.86
CA THR A 258 3.11 -7.74 7.91
C THR A 258 3.67 -6.49 7.24
N TYR A 259 4.69 -5.88 7.85
CA TYR A 259 5.44 -4.75 7.29
C TYR A 259 6.93 -4.96 7.44
N LEU A 260 7.68 -4.67 6.37
CA LEU A 260 9.14 -4.73 6.32
C LEU A 260 9.70 -3.35 6.03
N HIS A 261 10.67 -2.91 6.85
CA HIS A 261 11.34 -1.63 6.71
C HIS A 261 12.87 -1.81 6.69
N PRO A 262 13.55 -1.53 5.57
CA PRO A 262 15.01 -1.52 5.53
C PRO A 262 15.56 -0.36 6.36
N ILE A 263 16.49 -0.67 7.26
CA ILE A 263 17.20 0.35 8.06
C ILE A 263 18.50 0.77 7.36
N ASP A 264 19.18 -0.20 6.82
CA ASP A 264 20.40 -0.03 6.04
C ASP A 264 20.56 -1.20 5.04
N GLU A 265 21.71 -1.27 4.35
CA GLU A 265 22.01 -2.34 3.38
C GLU A 265 22.06 -3.76 3.98
N LYS A 266 22.13 -3.88 5.31
CA LYS A 266 22.34 -5.16 6.01
C LYS A 266 21.20 -5.53 6.95
N HIS A 267 20.34 -4.56 7.28
CA HIS A 267 19.33 -4.77 8.31
C HIS A 267 17.94 -4.39 7.84
N VAL A 268 16.99 -5.25 8.17
CA VAL A 268 15.56 -5.05 7.91
C VAL A 268 14.79 -5.20 9.22
N ILE A 269 13.89 -4.26 9.51
CA ILE A 269 12.91 -4.41 10.59
C ILE A 269 11.66 -5.07 10.01
N GLY A 270 11.16 -6.08 10.73
CA GLY A 270 9.84 -6.65 10.52
C GLY A 270 8.90 -6.27 11.66
N ILE A 271 7.71 -5.80 11.32
CA ILE A 271 6.62 -5.52 12.27
C ILE A 271 5.48 -6.46 11.96
N GLY A 272 4.95 -7.13 12.98
CA GLY A 272 3.87 -8.08 12.83
C GLY A 272 3.54 -8.81 14.13
N GLN A 273 3.17 -10.07 14.04
CA GLN A 273 2.69 -10.83 15.18
C GLN A 273 3.66 -11.93 15.59
N ASN A 274 3.88 -12.04 16.89
CA ASN A 274 4.53 -13.19 17.51
C ASN A 274 3.56 -14.39 17.55
N ALA A 275 4.07 -15.58 17.38
CA ALA A 275 3.27 -16.81 17.48
C ALA A 275 4.05 -17.95 18.16
N THR A 276 3.31 -18.97 18.60
CA THR A 276 3.91 -20.24 19.03
C THR A 276 4.33 -21.07 17.81
N ASP A 277 5.11 -22.12 18.03
CA ASP A 277 5.50 -23.07 16.97
C ASP A 277 4.29 -23.75 16.29
N GLU A 278 3.13 -23.78 16.97
CA GLU A 278 1.88 -24.29 16.42
C GLU A 278 1.05 -23.22 15.69
N GLY A 279 1.58 -21.99 15.53
CA GLY A 279 0.96 -20.90 14.80
C GLY A 279 -0.08 -20.10 15.59
N ARG A 280 -0.18 -20.24 16.91
CA ARG A 280 -1.08 -19.43 17.73
C ARG A 280 -0.46 -18.06 17.98
N VAL A 281 -1.12 -17.01 17.54
CA VAL A 281 -0.72 -15.61 17.75
C VAL A 281 -0.69 -15.26 19.23
N LEU A 282 0.36 -14.55 19.66
CA LEU A 282 0.63 -14.13 21.04
C LEU A 282 0.54 -12.62 21.25
N GLY A 283 0.75 -11.82 20.19
CA GLY A 283 0.78 -10.38 20.25
C GLY A 283 1.84 -9.76 19.35
N LEU A 284 2.05 -8.47 19.48
CA LEU A 284 2.95 -7.69 18.63
C LEU A 284 4.41 -8.16 18.74
N LYS A 285 5.08 -8.23 17.60
CA LYS A 285 6.51 -8.54 17.48
C LYS A 285 7.19 -7.52 16.55
N VAL A 286 8.32 -7.02 16.98
CA VAL A 286 9.27 -6.29 16.15
C VAL A 286 10.53 -7.14 16.05
N SER A 287 10.92 -7.48 14.82
CA SER A 287 12.10 -8.30 14.53
C SER A 287 13.17 -7.49 13.83
N LEU A 288 14.44 -7.72 14.16
CA LEU A 288 15.58 -7.19 13.42
C LEU A 288 16.25 -8.34 12.67
N PHE A 289 16.23 -8.29 11.35
CA PHE A 289 16.88 -9.25 10.48
C PHE A 289 18.23 -8.71 10.03
N ASP A 290 19.28 -9.55 10.17
CA ASP A 290 20.57 -9.34 9.51
C ASP A 290 20.56 -10.10 8.19
N VAL A 291 20.69 -9.36 7.09
CA VAL A 291 20.70 -9.83 5.70
C VAL A 291 22.04 -9.56 5.02
N SER A 292 23.09 -9.29 5.80
CA SER A 292 24.46 -9.06 5.29
C SER A 292 25.00 -10.25 4.49
N ASP A 293 24.61 -11.47 4.88
CA ASP A 293 24.73 -12.67 4.03
C ASP A 293 23.34 -13.04 3.53
N LYS A 294 23.05 -12.69 2.27
CA LYS A 294 21.75 -12.94 1.63
C LYS A 294 21.37 -14.44 1.64
N THR A 295 22.35 -15.34 1.76
CA THR A 295 22.14 -16.81 1.74
C THR A 295 21.90 -17.40 3.13
N ASP A 296 22.19 -16.65 4.19
CA ASP A 296 22.02 -17.06 5.58
C ASP A 296 21.41 -15.91 6.42
N PRO A 297 20.18 -15.45 6.08
CA PRO A 297 19.50 -14.39 6.84
C PRO A 297 19.23 -14.82 8.27
N ARG A 298 19.32 -13.89 9.24
CA ARG A 298 19.18 -14.20 10.67
C ARG A 298 18.32 -13.17 11.39
N GLU A 299 17.44 -13.62 12.26
CA GLU A 299 16.79 -12.76 13.24
C GLU A 299 17.76 -12.54 14.41
N THR A 300 18.33 -11.33 14.53
CA THR A 300 19.37 -11.02 15.53
C THR A 300 18.79 -10.48 16.83
N ALA A 301 17.64 -9.83 16.76
CA ALA A 301 16.94 -9.31 17.94
C ALA A 301 15.43 -9.26 17.72
N THR A 302 14.69 -9.31 18.81
CA THR A 302 13.23 -9.15 18.85
C THR A 302 12.80 -8.31 20.04
N TRP A 303 11.73 -7.55 19.85
CA TRP A 303 10.93 -6.95 20.91
C TRP A 303 9.48 -7.42 20.77
N THR A 304 8.82 -7.75 21.89
CA THR A 304 7.45 -8.28 21.86
C THR A 304 6.60 -7.66 22.96
N MET A 305 5.30 -7.50 22.67
CA MET A 305 4.27 -7.16 23.65
C MET A 305 3.08 -8.11 23.47
N ASN A 306 2.68 -8.78 24.56
CA ASN A 306 1.59 -9.74 24.51
C ASN A 306 0.23 -9.07 24.31
N ASP A 307 -0.70 -9.79 23.65
CA ASP A 307 -2.05 -9.31 23.35
C ASP A 307 -2.09 -7.88 22.79
N ALA A 308 -1.07 -7.53 22.01
CA ALA A 308 -0.88 -6.22 21.42
C ALA A 308 -0.92 -6.29 19.91
N ASN A 309 -1.28 -5.17 19.30
CA ASN A 309 -1.21 -4.92 17.87
C ASN A 309 -0.73 -3.48 17.60
N SER A 310 -0.34 -3.23 16.36
CA SER A 310 0.05 -1.90 15.89
C SER A 310 -0.69 -1.55 14.62
N PRO A 311 -1.16 -0.30 14.47
CA PRO A 311 -1.63 0.20 13.19
C PRO A 311 -0.61 0.05 12.05
N ALA A 312 0.69 0.09 12.36
CA ALA A 312 1.76 -0.12 11.39
C ALA A 312 1.73 -1.48 10.69
N GLU A 313 1.02 -2.46 11.24
CA GLU A 313 0.78 -3.76 10.59
C GLU A 313 -0.13 -3.66 9.36
N ARG A 314 -0.90 -2.56 9.23
CA ARG A 314 -1.86 -2.33 8.13
C ARG A 314 -1.58 -1.05 7.37
N ASP A 315 -1.07 -0.03 8.05
CA ASP A 315 -0.73 1.27 7.47
C ASP A 315 0.71 1.64 7.84
N HIS A 316 1.60 1.53 6.86
CA HIS A 316 3.03 1.86 7.02
C HIS A 316 3.27 3.32 7.45
N ARG A 317 2.32 4.24 7.22
CA ARG A 317 2.43 5.65 7.62
C ARG A 317 2.37 5.82 9.14
N ALA A 318 1.85 4.82 9.85
CA ALA A 318 1.88 4.79 11.32
C ALA A 318 3.27 4.44 11.88
N PHE A 319 4.18 3.93 11.04
CA PHE A 319 5.55 3.63 11.43
C PHE A 319 6.47 4.82 11.17
N GLN A 320 7.23 5.23 12.18
CA GLN A 320 8.17 6.34 12.09
C GLN A 320 9.57 5.89 12.49
N VAL A 321 10.59 6.33 11.73
CA VAL A 321 11.99 6.11 12.05
C VAL A 321 12.70 7.47 12.10
N TYR A 322 13.37 7.77 13.20
CA TYR A 322 14.21 8.94 13.33
C TYR A 322 15.61 8.52 13.80
N GLY A 323 16.58 8.59 12.89
CA GLY A 323 17.93 8.06 13.14
C GLY A 323 17.88 6.54 13.39
N GLN A 324 18.23 6.12 14.60
CA GLN A 324 18.17 4.73 15.05
C GLN A 324 16.91 4.44 15.89
N THR A 325 16.05 5.42 16.14
CA THR A 325 14.86 5.26 16.95
C THR A 325 13.64 5.00 16.08
N VAL A 326 12.96 3.89 16.38
CA VAL A 326 11.64 3.54 15.87
C VAL A 326 10.58 4.02 16.85
N ILE A 327 9.58 4.73 16.34
CA ILE A 327 8.38 5.13 17.06
C ILE A 327 7.24 4.28 16.50
N LEU A 328 6.66 3.45 17.35
CA LEU A 328 5.64 2.48 16.96
C LEU A 328 4.39 2.65 17.80
N PRO A 329 3.25 3.07 17.22
CA PRO A 329 1.98 3.05 17.92
C PRO A 329 1.59 1.63 18.30
N VAL A 330 1.12 1.44 19.53
CA VAL A 330 0.77 0.12 20.07
C VAL A 330 -0.50 0.20 20.89
N GLN A 331 -1.34 -0.81 20.73
CA GLN A 331 -2.50 -1.04 21.57
C GLN A 331 -2.44 -2.44 22.15
N SER A 332 -2.56 -2.56 23.50
CA SER A 332 -2.65 -3.83 24.20
C SER A 332 -3.78 -3.80 25.22
N TRP A 333 -4.66 -4.80 25.12
CA TRP A 333 -5.78 -4.92 26.05
C TRP A 333 -5.37 -5.52 27.39
N SER A 334 -4.45 -6.50 27.39
CA SER A 334 -3.97 -7.14 28.63
C SER A 334 -3.12 -6.21 29.47
N GLU A 335 -2.24 -5.44 28.83
CA GLU A 335 -1.36 -4.45 29.48
C GLU A 335 -2.08 -3.10 29.74
N LYS A 336 -3.31 -2.94 29.22
CA LYS A 336 -4.07 -1.66 29.24
C LYS A 336 -3.25 -0.51 28.66
N PHE A 337 -2.47 -0.80 27.63
CA PHE A 337 -1.60 0.16 26.97
C PHE A 337 -2.27 0.66 25.69
N ASN A 338 -2.30 1.97 25.52
CA ASN A 338 -2.69 2.64 24.28
C ASN A 338 -1.79 3.87 24.11
N GLY A 339 -0.86 3.81 23.16
CA GLY A 339 0.14 4.84 23.00
C GLY A 339 1.17 4.48 21.94
N ALA A 340 2.39 4.98 22.09
CA ALA A 340 3.52 4.64 21.26
C ALA A 340 4.70 4.15 22.09
N VAL A 341 5.42 3.15 21.58
CA VAL A 341 6.69 2.71 22.15
C VAL A 341 7.85 3.24 21.32
N LEU A 342 8.95 3.55 21.99
CA LEU A 342 10.19 4.01 21.38
C LEU A 342 11.22 2.88 21.51
N LEU A 343 11.72 2.42 20.36
CA LEU A 343 12.69 1.34 20.25
C LEU A 343 13.95 1.87 19.56
N GLU A 344 15.10 1.73 20.20
CA GLU A 344 16.40 2.04 19.59
C GLU A 344 16.94 0.80 18.89
N ILE A 345 17.31 0.95 17.62
CA ILE A 345 17.84 -0.11 16.77
C ILE A 345 19.33 0.16 16.51
N GLY A 346 20.20 -0.69 17.01
CA GLY A 346 21.64 -0.53 16.80
C GLY A 346 22.43 -1.75 17.26
N ASP A 347 23.62 -1.96 16.70
CA ASP A 347 24.54 -3.05 17.04
C ASP A 347 23.89 -4.45 17.03
N GLY A 348 22.96 -4.69 16.08
CA GLY A 348 22.21 -5.96 15.99
C GLY A 348 21.22 -6.18 17.15
N LYS A 349 20.75 -5.12 17.82
CA LYS A 349 19.83 -5.18 18.98
C LYS A 349 18.65 -4.25 18.79
N ILE A 350 17.58 -4.57 19.51
CA ILE A 350 16.43 -3.72 19.75
C ILE A 350 16.38 -3.40 21.24
N SER A 351 16.44 -2.12 21.60
CA SER A 351 16.41 -1.68 22.99
C SER A 351 15.15 -0.82 23.22
N TYR A 352 14.36 -1.18 24.21
CA TYR A 352 13.24 -0.33 24.62
C TYR A 352 13.78 0.93 25.29
N VAL A 353 13.38 2.10 24.81
CA VAL A 353 13.85 3.40 25.32
C VAL A 353 12.78 4.06 26.19
N GLY A 354 11.52 3.95 25.80
CA GLY A 354 10.42 4.55 26.53
C GLY A 354 9.09 4.38 25.83
N GLU A 355 8.07 5.02 26.37
CA GLU A 355 6.70 4.98 25.85
C GLU A 355 6.01 6.33 26.03
N ILE A 356 5.04 6.60 25.16
CA ILE A 356 4.13 7.74 25.26
C ILE A 356 2.73 7.15 25.39
N THR A 357 2.04 7.46 26.48
CA THR A 357 0.69 6.94 26.73
C THR A 357 -0.30 8.08 26.92
N HIS A 358 -1.53 7.85 26.54
CA HIS A 358 -2.68 8.71 26.83
C HIS A 358 -3.45 8.18 28.05
N GLU A 359 -2.75 7.88 29.15
CA GLU A 359 -3.44 7.54 30.38
C GLU A 359 -4.08 8.78 30.99
N THR A 360 -5.38 8.91 30.81
CA THR A 360 -6.18 9.78 31.67
C THR A 360 -6.73 8.96 32.82
N GLU A 361 -6.05 8.90 33.96
CA GLU A 361 -6.62 8.41 35.21
C GLU A 361 -7.71 9.35 35.78
N SER A 362 -7.94 10.50 35.18
CA SER A 362 -8.92 11.45 35.67
C SER A 362 -10.14 11.54 34.76
N THR A 363 -11.31 11.32 35.35
CA THR A 363 -12.63 11.65 34.75
C THR A 363 -12.92 13.16 34.81
N GLU A 364 -11.98 13.98 35.20
CA GLU A 364 -12.07 15.43 35.21
C GLU A 364 -11.55 15.98 33.87
N PRO A 365 -12.28 16.92 33.24
CA PRO A 365 -11.77 17.57 32.05
C PRO A 365 -10.45 18.22 32.34
N VAL A 366 -9.44 17.94 31.52
CA VAL A 366 -8.11 18.59 31.61
C VAL A 366 -8.32 20.09 31.45
N SER A 367 -8.19 20.82 32.51
CA SER A 367 -8.40 22.27 32.53
C SER A 367 -7.22 23.06 31.96
N ASP A 368 -6.10 22.40 31.65
CA ASP A 368 -4.90 23.04 31.09
C ASP A 368 -4.08 21.98 30.31
N CYS A 369 -3.94 22.15 29.01
CA CYS A 369 -3.15 21.27 28.13
C CYS A 369 -1.63 21.38 28.31
N ARG A 370 -1.14 21.93 29.41
CA ARG A 370 0.27 22.20 29.66
C ARG A 370 1.02 21.10 30.40
N GLU A 371 0.40 20.00 30.73
CA GLU A 371 1.09 18.85 31.36
C GLU A 371 1.30 17.74 30.31
N LEU A 372 2.01 18.04 29.24
CA LEU A 372 2.51 17.02 28.33
C LEU A 372 3.92 16.61 28.72
N THR A 373 4.14 15.30 28.78
CA THR A 373 5.41 14.70 29.18
C THR A 373 6.51 15.12 28.19
N ALA A 374 7.56 15.77 28.69
CA ALA A 374 8.73 16.06 27.88
C ALA A 374 9.51 14.79 27.58
N VAL A 375 9.84 14.57 26.32
CA VAL A 375 10.70 13.47 25.89
C VAL A 375 12.10 14.02 25.70
N GLU A 376 13.09 13.49 26.42
CA GLU A 376 14.49 13.86 26.25
C GLU A 376 15.16 12.93 25.25
N PHE A 377 15.66 13.49 24.15
CA PHE A 377 16.40 12.75 23.12
C PHE A 377 17.74 13.43 22.85
N GLU A 378 18.86 12.71 23.02
CA GLU A 378 20.23 13.23 22.89
C GLU A 378 20.48 14.54 23.64
N GLY A 379 19.94 14.69 24.86
CA GLY A 379 20.05 15.93 25.65
C GLY A 379 19.18 17.07 25.13
N THR A 380 18.27 16.80 24.20
CA THR A 380 17.28 17.75 23.68
C THR A 380 15.90 17.34 24.19
N GLN A 381 15.21 18.26 24.87
CA GLN A 381 13.82 18.05 25.27
C GLN A 381 12.87 18.41 24.11
N PHE A 382 11.92 17.53 23.83
CA PHE A 382 10.82 17.78 22.90
C PHE A 382 9.51 17.81 23.70
N GLU A 383 8.67 18.78 23.41
CA GLU A 383 7.31 18.84 23.95
C GLU A 383 6.31 18.47 22.86
N ILE A 384 5.36 17.61 23.21
CA ILE A 384 4.27 17.21 22.31
C ILE A 384 3.05 18.04 22.70
N TRP A 385 2.51 18.79 21.74
CA TRP A 385 1.29 19.57 21.94
C TRP A 385 0.15 18.95 21.13
N ILE A 386 -0.99 18.75 21.79
CA ILE A 386 -2.24 18.32 21.15
C ILE A 386 -3.18 19.51 21.14
N GLU A 387 -3.47 20.08 19.98
CA GLU A 387 -4.50 21.11 19.85
C GLU A 387 -5.88 20.48 19.58
N GLU A 388 -6.79 20.64 20.52
CA GLU A 388 -8.15 20.07 20.50
C GLU A 388 -9.08 20.69 19.43
N TYR A 389 -8.71 21.82 18.83
CA TYR A 389 -9.50 22.55 17.84
C TYR A 389 -8.98 22.55 16.40
N GLY A 390 -7.78 22.06 16.18
CA GLY A 390 -7.12 22.10 14.86
C GLY A 390 -6.98 20.75 14.16
N GLY A 391 -7.18 19.65 14.86
CA GLY A 391 -7.00 18.31 14.28
C GLY A 391 -5.53 17.99 13.96
N TYR A 392 -4.57 18.51 14.74
CA TYR A 392 -3.13 18.28 14.55
C TYR A 392 -2.44 17.94 15.86
N ILE A 393 -1.42 17.06 15.80
CA ILE A 393 -0.40 16.93 16.84
C ILE A 393 0.80 17.75 16.39
N GLN A 394 1.29 18.64 17.26
CA GLN A 394 2.53 19.37 17.01
C GLN A 394 3.66 18.82 17.88
N LEU A 395 4.77 18.48 17.21
CA LEU A 395 6.02 18.12 17.86
C LEU A 395 6.97 19.32 17.81
N CYS A 396 7.26 19.93 18.95
CA CYS A 396 8.10 21.11 19.03
C CYS A 396 9.36 20.85 19.87
N LYS A 397 10.48 21.43 19.46
CA LYS A 397 11.72 21.36 20.21
C LYS A 397 11.66 22.36 21.39
N ALA A 398 11.83 21.86 22.61
CA ALA A 398 11.87 22.67 23.80
C ALA A 398 13.18 23.51 23.89
N THR A 399 13.09 24.75 24.40
CA THR A 399 14.24 25.59 24.67
C THR A 399 14.62 25.52 26.15
N ASP A 400 15.90 25.77 26.48
CA ASP A 400 16.45 25.76 27.85
C ASP A 400 15.74 26.71 28.85
N ASN A 401 14.84 27.58 28.38
CA ASN A 401 14.09 28.54 29.18
C ASN A 401 12.62 28.21 29.37
N GLY A 402 12.18 27.00 29.03
CA GLY A 402 10.78 26.56 29.15
C GLY A 402 9.84 27.16 28.12
N GLY A 403 10.35 27.53 26.95
CA GLY A 403 9.61 27.89 25.74
C GLY A 403 9.96 26.95 24.58
N TYR A 404 9.36 27.18 23.43
CA TYR A 404 9.66 26.42 22.20
C TYR A 404 10.19 27.36 21.12
N GLU A 405 10.99 26.80 20.20
CA GLU A 405 11.40 27.51 19.00
C GLU A 405 10.33 27.35 17.93
N ASP A 406 9.57 28.41 17.62
CA ASP A 406 8.54 28.42 16.54
C ASP A 406 9.07 28.00 15.18
N SER A 407 10.38 27.95 14.99
CA SER A 407 11.03 27.48 13.77
C SER A 407 11.17 25.95 13.65
N TRP A 408 10.78 25.21 14.69
CA TRP A 408 10.91 23.74 14.73
C TRP A 408 9.68 23.08 15.36
N CYS A 409 8.51 23.28 14.75
CA CYS A 409 7.31 22.52 15.07
C CYS A 409 6.82 21.82 13.80
N GLU A 410 6.63 20.53 13.87
CA GLU A 410 6.05 19.73 12.79
C GLU A 410 4.62 19.34 13.16
N SER A 411 3.67 19.60 12.25
CA SER A 411 2.24 19.36 12.50
C SER A 411 1.79 18.07 11.82
N ILE A 412 1.28 17.13 12.60
CA ILE A 412 0.70 15.87 12.10
C ILE A 412 -0.83 15.96 12.17
N PRO A 413 -1.58 15.90 11.08
CA PRO A 413 -3.03 16.01 11.12
C PRO A 413 -3.67 14.83 11.85
N LEU A 414 -4.58 15.11 12.80
CA LEU A 414 -5.38 14.10 13.50
C LEU A 414 -6.28 13.30 12.54
N SER A 415 -6.63 13.86 11.36
CA SER A 415 -7.32 13.11 10.31
C SER A 415 -6.50 11.92 9.76
N ALA A 416 -5.18 11.91 9.96
CA ALA A 416 -4.37 10.72 9.74
C ALA A 416 -4.57 9.67 10.84
N ILE A 417 -5.14 10.07 11.99
CA ILE A 417 -5.38 9.22 13.17
C ILE A 417 -6.87 8.84 13.24
N ASP A 418 -7.79 9.72 12.80
CA ASP A 418 -9.25 9.52 12.85
C ASP A 418 -9.79 8.41 11.92
N ASN A 419 -9.02 7.95 10.93
CA ASN A 419 -9.37 6.76 10.15
C ASN A 419 -9.21 5.44 10.93
N TRP A 420 -8.93 5.50 12.21
CA TRP A 420 -8.76 4.34 13.09
C TRP A 420 -10.08 3.77 13.65
N TYR A 421 -11.20 4.47 13.49
CA TYR A 421 -12.51 4.11 14.06
C TYR A 421 -13.64 3.96 13.03
N GLY A 422 -13.33 3.69 11.75
CA GLY A 422 -14.33 3.52 10.69
C GLY A 422 -14.53 2.04 10.34
N ASP A 423 -15.60 1.44 10.85
CA ASP A 423 -16.36 0.21 10.51
C ASP A 423 -15.58 -1.06 10.12
#